data_25873212aca6811f82850dbd3b068187
#
_entry.id   25873212aca6811f82850dbd3b068187
#
_cell.length_a   1.000
_cell.length_b   1.000
_cell.length_c   1.000
_cell.angle_alpha   90.00
_cell.angle_beta   90.00
_cell.angle_gamma   90.00
#
_symmetry.space_group_name_H-M   'P 1'
#
loop_
_entity.id
_entity.type
_entity.pdbx_description
1 polymer ?
#
loop_
_entity_poly.entity_id
_entity_poly.type
_entity_poly.pdbx_seq_one_letter_code
_entity_poly.pdbx_strand_id
1 'polypeptide(L)'
;MGIKPFALWLATLATLLLVGAQGFADKRPGKHTHDDKAPQGTTAGDHGQTTQGHHHQHDTWEPPPAEYASARSTRWDDAAAIARGEPLFQTYCVVCHGTDGRGTGPAAAGLPHSPADLSHHFHRAPGDGDAYLFWRVSEGGQVEPFRSMRSTMPAFKTVLTEDQRWDVLAYVHAKFHGGFMAKSVTGEGRVIAVEPSSDELVVKHGEIKGFMGPMTMGYKVNPPSLLKRLKAGDTVRFTIDTEQKAIVKLEKLQK
;
A
#
# COMPACT_ATOMS: atom_id res chain seq x y z
N MET A 1 -17.21 55.45 -32.26
CA MET A 1 -17.19 54.92 -33.64
C MET A 1 -16.39 53.63 -33.61
N GLY A 2 -16.86 52.45 -33.87
CA GLY A 2 -18.15 51.89 -34.20
C GLY A 2 -18.12 50.42 -33.81
N ILE A 3 -19.20 50.02 -33.23
CA ILE A 3 -19.52 48.67 -32.80
C ILE A 3 -19.99 47.90 -34.03
N LYS A 4 -19.52 46.69 -34.24
CA LYS A 4 -20.19 45.72 -35.12
C LYS A 4 -20.32 44.37 -34.42
N PRO A 5 -21.55 43.82 -34.32
CA PRO A 5 -21.81 42.47 -33.83
C PRO A 5 -21.74 41.47 -34.97
N PHE A 6 -21.27 40.25 -34.71
CA PHE A 6 -21.49 39.12 -35.62
C PHE A 6 -22.29 38.01 -34.94
N ALA A 7 -23.26 37.62 -35.70
CA ALA A 7 -24.44 36.84 -35.37
C ALA A 7 -24.17 35.33 -35.20
N LEU A 8 -25.04 34.78 -34.38
CA LEU A 8 -25.53 33.40 -34.30
C LEU A 8 -25.47 32.59 -35.62
N TRP A 9 -24.99 31.37 -35.51
CA TRP A 9 -25.49 30.26 -36.33
C TRP A 9 -25.77 29.06 -35.44
N LEU A 10 -27.06 28.80 -35.24
CA LEU A 10 -27.66 27.54 -34.77
C LEU A 10 -27.75 26.62 -36.00
N ALA A 11 -27.25 25.40 -35.90
CA ALA A 11 -27.63 24.31 -36.77
C ALA A 11 -27.92 23.07 -35.95
N THR A 12 -29.15 22.82 -35.72
CA THR A 12 -29.79 21.59 -35.26
C THR A 12 -29.71 20.52 -36.35
N LEU A 13 -29.21 19.33 -36.02
CA LEU A 13 -29.61 18.13 -36.77
C LEU A 13 -29.87 17.00 -35.78
N ALA A 14 -31.16 16.75 -35.58
CA ALA A 14 -31.66 15.52 -34.98
C ALA A 14 -31.68 14.44 -36.06
N THR A 15 -31.07 13.30 -35.79
CA THR A 15 -31.33 12.10 -36.58
C THR A 15 -31.64 10.95 -35.62
N LEU A 16 -32.92 10.64 -35.61
CA LEU A 16 -33.55 9.49 -34.98
C LEU A 16 -33.28 8.26 -35.85
N LEU A 17 -32.72 7.21 -35.31
CA LEU A 17 -32.77 5.87 -35.91
C LEU A 17 -33.16 4.86 -34.84
N LEU A 18 -34.43 4.47 -34.93
CA LEU A 18 -35.01 3.24 -34.36
C LEU A 18 -34.64 2.06 -35.25
N VAL A 19 -34.07 1.02 -34.71
CA VAL A 19 -34.13 -0.40 -35.16
C VAL A 19 -33.60 -1.19 -33.98
N GLY A 20 -34.19 -2.17 -33.34
CA GLY A 20 -35.07 -3.19 -33.70
C GLY A 20 -34.81 -4.28 -32.69
N ALA A 21 -35.77 -4.61 -31.82
CA ALA A 21 -35.69 -5.73 -30.88
C ALA A 21 -35.70 -7.04 -31.65
N GLN A 22 -34.73 -7.90 -31.40
CA GLN A 22 -34.86 -9.33 -31.71
C GLN A 22 -34.52 -10.15 -30.47
N GLY A 23 -35.54 -10.78 -29.93
CA GLY A 23 -35.45 -11.75 -28.86
C GLY A 23 -34.75 -13.04 -29.33
N PHE A 24 -33.94 -13.58 -28.45
CA PHE A 24 -33.51 -14.96 -28.56
C PHE A 24 -33.95 -15.75 -27.34
N ALA A 25 -34.57 -16.87 -27.68
CA ALA A 25 -35.31 -17.76 -26.82
C ALA A 25 -34.44 -18.50 -25.79
N ASP A 26 -35.07 -18.62 -24.67
CA ASP A 26 -34.89 -19.58 -23.57
C ASP A 26 -34.64 -21.03 -24.07
N LYS A 27 -33.62 -21.70 -23.57
CA LYS A 27 -33.48 -23.13 -23.50
C LYS A 27 -32.89 -23.55 -22.15
N ARG A 28 -33.76 -23.91 -21.23
CA ARG A 28 -33.52 -24.84 -20.11
C ARG A 28 -33.94 -26.26 -20.51
N PRO A 29 -33.71 -27.26 -19.67
CA PRO A 29 -32.55 -27.74 -18.92
C PRO A 29 -32.26 -29.23 -19.23
N GLY A 30 -31.08 -29.68 -18.91
CA GLY A 30 -30.77 -31.11 -18.83
C GLY A 30 -30.57 -31.55 -17.38
N LYS A 31 -31.53 -32.24 -16.80
CA LYS A 31 -31.40 -33.06 -15.61
C LYS A 31 -30.51 -34.26 -15.92
N HIS A 32 -29.46 -34.48 -15.14
CA HIS A 32 -28.86 -35.82 -15.04
C HIS A 32 -28.93 -36.29 -13.59
N THR A 33 -29.60 -37.42 -13.49
CA THR A 33 -29.87 -38.26 -12.34
C THR A 33 -28.59 -38.92 -11.83
N HIS A 34 -28.54 -39.06 -10.49
CA HIS A 34 -27.58 -39.89 -9.77
C HIS A 34 -27.65 -41.35 -10.15
N ASP A 35 -26.49 -41.98 -10.25
CA ASP A 35 -26.34 -43.41 -9.99
C ASP A 35 -25.09 -43.64 -9.13
N ASP A 36 -25.36 -44.17 -7.95
CA ASP A 36 -24.38 -44.63 -6.98
C ASP A 36 -23.69 -45.89 -7.48
N LYS A 37 -22.36 -45.92 -7.47
CA LYS A 37 -21.61 -47.15 -7.24
C LYS A 37 -20.16 -46.84 -6.83
N ALA A 38 -19.85 -47.08 -5.56
CA ALA A 38 -18.50 -47.19 -5.07
C ALA A 38 -17.82 -48.47 -5.52
N PRO A 39 -16.51 -48.47 -5.71
CA PRO A 39 -15.66 -49.46 -5.08
C PRO A 39 -14.52 -48.85 -4.25
N GLN A 40 -14.26 -49.55 -3.14
CA GLN A 40 -13.15 -49.37 -2.23
C GLN A 40 -11.83 -49.77 -2.86
N GLY A 41 -10.74 -49.10 -2.50
CA GLY A 41 -9.40 -49.60 -2.74
C GLY A 41 -8.29 -48.56 -2.72
N THR A 42 -7.75 -48.31 -1.52
CA THR A 42 -6.32 -48.06 -1.16
C THR A 42 -5.41 -47.24 -2.09
N THR A 43 -4.95 -46.14 -1.67
CA THR A 43 -3.58 -45.82 -1.18
C THR A 43 -3.43 -44.32 -1.03
N ALA A 44 -2.73 -43.91 0.02
CA ALA A 44 -2.40 -42.55 0.37
C ALA A 44 -1.66 -41.82 -0.77
N GLY A 45 -2.17 -40.66 -1.14
CA GLY A 45 -1.50 -39.66 -1.97
C GLY A 45 -1.99 -38.31 -1.50
N ASP A 46 -1.21 -37.70 -0.65
CA ASP A 46 -1.32 -36.34 -0.19
C ASP A 46 -1.30 -35.40 -1.40
N HIS A 47 -2.46 -34.90 -1.78
CA HIS A 47 -2.58 -33.74 -2.68
C HIS A 47 -3.18 -32.59 -1.90
N GLY A 48 -2.37 -32.05 -1.00
CA GLY A 48 -2.56 -30.71 -0.50
C GLY A 48 -2.66 -29.74 -1.68
N GLN A 49 -3.88 -29.36 -2.05
CA GLN A 49 -4.09 -28.17 -2.88
C GLN A 49 -3.71 -26.96 -2.04
N THR A 50 -2.43 -26.62 -2.07
CA THR A 50 -1.97 -25.28 -1.68
C THR A 50 -2.53 -24.31 -2.71
N THR A 51 -3.55 -23.55 -2.31
CA THR A 51 -3.84 -22.27 -2.93
C THR A 51 -2.59 -21.42 -2.74
N GLN A 52 -1.68 -21.50 -3.70
CA GLN A 52 -0.55 -20.58 -3.79
C GLN A 52 -1.13 -19.22 -4.12
N GLY A 53 -1.48 -18.47 -3.07
CA GLY A 53 -1.46 -17.03 -3.16
C GLY A 53 -0.03 -16.66 -3.58
N HIS A 54 0.10 -16.07 -4.75
CA HIS A 54 1.37 -15.56 -5.22
C HIS A 54 1.76 -14.35 -4.34
N HIS A 55 2.25 -14.65 -3.12
CA HIS A 55 3.03 -13.70 -2.37
C HIS A 55 4.36 -13.58 -3.11
N HIS A 56 4.47 -12.54 -3.94
CA HIS A 56 5.75 -12.13 -4.47
C HIS A 56 6.62 -11.71 -3.28
N GLN A 57 7.48 -12.61 -2.82
CA GLN A 57 8.52 -12.29 -1.85
C GLN A 57 9.54 -11.37 -2.55
N HIS A 58 9.32 -10.07 -2.42
CA HIS A 58 10.32 -9.06 -2.73
C HIS A 58 11.15 -8.74 -1.49
N ASP A 59 11.55 -9.78 -0.74
CA ASP A 59 12.32 -9.63 0.50
C ASP A 59 13.75 -9.12 0.25
N THR A 60 14.22 -9.15 -0.99
CA THR A 60 15.52 -8.61 -1.37
C THR A 60 15.37 -7.62 -2.50
N TRP A 61 15.69 -6.36 -2.23
CA TRP A 61 15.81 -5.36 -3.27
C TRP A 61 17.13 -5.53 -4.00
N GLU A 62 17.05 -5.63 -5.33
CA GLU A 62 18.24 -5.61 -6.16
C GLU A 62 19.02 -4.30 -5.93
N PRO A 63 20.34 -4.35 -5.80
CA PRO A 63 21.13 -3.13 -5.64
C PRO A 63 20.98 -2.24 -6.88
N PRO A 64 20.70 -0.95 -6.70
CA PRO A 64 20.61 -0.03 -7.83
C PRO A 64 21.98 0.11 -8.51
N PRO A 65 22.01 0.41 -9.83
CA PRO A 65 23.24 0.73 -10.55
C PRO A 65 24.02 1.87 -9.89
N ALA A 66 25.33 1.93 -10.15
CA ALA A 66 26.24 2.88 -9.51
C ALA A 66 25.79 4.34 -9.63
N GLU A 67 25.18 4.72 -10.78
CA GLU A 67 24.65 6.06 -11.01
C GLU A 67 23.51 6.44 -10.06
N TYR A 68 22.79 5.47 -9.50
CA TYR A 68 21.71 5.68 -8.52
C TYR A 68 22.15 5.41 -7.08
N ALA A 69 23.26 4.75 -6.84
CA ALA A 69 23.67 4.26 -5.54
C ALA A 69 23.76 5.33 -4.45
N SER A 70 24.05 6.58 -4.82
CA SER A 70 24.13 7.73 -3.92
C SER A 70 22.84 8.55 -3.82
N ALA A 71 21.78 8.16 -4.54
CA ALA A 71 20.52 8.90 -4.51
C ALA A 71 19.91 8.87 -3.12
N ARG A 72 19.63 10.05 -2.56
CA ARG A 72 19.04 10.24 -1.23
C ARG A 72 18.02 11.36 -1.28
N SER A 73 16.99 11.27 -0.47
CA SER A 73 15.96 12.27 -0.35
C SER A 73 15.95 12.90 1.04
N THR A 74 15.71 14.20 1.08
CA THR A 74 15.39 14.94 2.30
C THR A 74 13.91 15.33 2.34
N ARG A 75 13.07 14.80 1.43
CA ARG A 75 11.70 15.25 1.19
C ARG A 75 10.63 14.36 1.82
N TRP A 76 11.01 13.32 2.50
CA TRP A 76 10.07 12.32 2.99
C TRP A 76 8.99 12.88 3.92
N ASP A 77 9.33 13.87 4.73
CA ASP A 77 8.45 14.59 5.67
C ASP A 77 8.20 16.06 5.28
N ASP A 78 8.63 16.47 4.08
CA ASP A 78 8.35 17.80 3.54
C ASP A 78 6.90 17.87 3.06
N ALA A 79 6.05 18.56 3.81
CA ALA A 79 4.64 18.74 3.49
C ALA A 79 4.42 19.38 2.11
N ALA A 80 5.32 20.26 1.67
CA ALA A 80 5.22 20.89 0.35
C ALA A 80 5.58 19.92 -0.77
N ALA A 81 6.59 19.06 -0.59
CA ALA A 81 6.93 18.00 -1.53
C ALA A 81 5.79 16.98 -1.64
N ILE A 82 5.23 16.55 -0.51
CA ILE A 82 4.09 15.64 -0.45
C ILE A 82 2.89 16.22 -1.21
N ALA A 83 2.56 17.50 -0.99
CA ALA A 83 1.46 18.16 -1.68
C ALA A 83 1.69 18.29 -3.20
N ARG A 84 2.94 18.48 -3.65
CA ARG A 84 3.28 18.48 -5.08
C ARG A 84 3.27 17.08 -5.68
N GLY A 85 3.60 16.06 -4.89
CA GLY A 85 3.60 14.66 -5.32
C GLY A 85 2.21 14.11 -5.58
N GLU A 86 1.18 14.57 -4.86
CA GLU A 86 -0.19 14.07 -5.01
C GLU A 86 -0.72 14.15 -6.44
N PRO A 87 -0.77 15.32 -7.11
CA PRO A 87 -1.26 15.40 -8.48
C PRO A 87 -0.42 14.57 -9.47
N LEU A 88 0.87 14.39 -9.21
CA LEU A 88 1.73 13.54 -10.03
C LEU A 88 1.32 12.06 -9.89
N PHE A 89 1.08 11.59 -8.67
CA PHE A 89 0.59 10.25 -8.43
C PHE A 89 -0.76 10.00 -9.09
N GLN A 90 -1.71 10.93 -8.94
CA GLN A 90 -3.03 10.83 -9.55
C GLN A 90 -2.96 10.77 -11.07
N THR A 91 -2.03 11.51 -11.68
CA THR A 91 -1.89 11.58 -13.15
C THR A 91 -1.20 10.36 -13.73
N TYR A 92 -0.13 9.88 -13.08
CA TYR A 92 0.79 8.94 -13.70
C TYR A 92 0.79 7.53 -13.07
N CYS A 93 0.35 7.39 -11.82
CA CYS A 93 0.56 6.15 -11.06
C CYS A 93 -0.74 5.40 -10.75
N VAL A 94 -1.84 6.13 -10.47
CA VAL A 94 -3.13 5.55 -10.07
C VAL A 94 -3.66 4.54 -11.08
N VAL A 95 -3.45 4.78 -12.37
CA VAL A 95 -3.96 3.91 -13.45
C VAL A 95 -3.52 2.44 -13.29
N CYS A 96 -2.34 2.20 -12.70
CA CYS A 96 -1.81 0.88 -12.40
C CYS A 96 -1.84 0.56 -10.90
N HIS A 97 -1.40 1.48 -10.05
CA HIS A 97 -1.26 1.21 -8.62
C HIS A 97 -2.55 1.35 -7.81
N GLY A 98 -3.60 1.96 -8.38
CA GLY A 98 -4.85 2.23 -7.67
C GLY A 98 -4.77 3.42 -6.71
N THR A 99 -5.92 3.92 -6.27
CA THR A 99 -6.01 5.04 -5.32
C THR A 99 -5.58 4.66 -3.90
N ASP A 100 -5.58 3.36 -3.62
CA ASP A 100 -5.14 2.74 -2.36
C ASP A 100 -3.68 2.25 -2.41
N GLY A 101 -3.02 2.35 -3.56
CA GLY A 101 -1.63 1.95 -3.76
C GLY A 101 -1.42 0.43 -3.85
N ARG A 102 -2.48 -0.39 -3.87
CA ARG A 102 -2.39 -1.86 -3.81
C ARG A 102 -2.18 -2.57 -5.13
N GLY A 103 -1.88 -1.83 -6.19
CA GLY A 103 -1.69 -2.43 -7.51
C GLY A 103 -2.99 -2.86 -8.19
N THR A 104 -4.13 -2.30 -7.77
CA THR A 104 -5.48 -2.64 -8.24
C THR A 104 -6.06 -1.60 -9.19
N GLY A 105 -5.23 -0.77 -9.79
CA GLY A 105 -5.66 0.25 -10.74
C GLY A 105 -6.34 -0.33 -11.98
N PRO A 106 -7.13 0.47 -12.71
CA PRO A 106 -7.92 -0.02 -13.83
C PRO A 106 -7.11 -0.69 -14.95
N ALA A 107 -5.84 -0.36 -15.10
CA ALA A 107 -4.96 -1.01 -16.08
C ALA A 107 -4.25 -2.27 -15.54
N ALA A 108 -4.34 -2.56 -14.24
CA ALA A 108 -3.59 -3.65 -13.62
C ALA A 108 -3.98 -5.04 -14.13
N ALA A 109 -5.28 -5.27 -14.35
CA ALA A 109 -5.81 -6.61 -14.67
C ALA A 109 -5.28 -7.22 -15.99
N GLY A 110 -4.77 -6.40 -16.90
CA GLY A 110 -4.24 -6.87 -18.20
C GLY A 110 -2.72 -6.97 -18.25
N LEU A 111 -2.02 -6.68 -17.18
CA LEU A 111 -0.56 -6.61 -17.18
C LEU A 111 0.07 -7.99 -16.98
N PRO A 112 1.16 -8.31 -17.69
CA PRO A 112 1.88 -9.58 -17.53
C PRO A 112 2.56 -9.73 -16.17
N HIS A 113 2.80 -8.62 -15.48
CA HIS A 113 3.32 -8.54 -14.12
C HIS A 113 2.47 -7.53 -13.35
N SER A 114 1.91 -7.96 -12.22
CA SER A 114 1.07 -7.09 -11.40
C SER A 114 1.86 -5.89 -10.87
N PRO A 115 1.26 -4.69 -10.84
CA PRO A 115 1.88 -3.56 -10.17
C PRO A 115 2.12 -3.87 -8.69
N ALA A 116 3.23 -3.37 -8.16
CA ALA A 116 3.56 -3.57 -6.76
C ALA A 116 2.50 -2.95 -5.83
N ASP A 117 2.22 -3.64 -4.73
CA ASP A 117 1.47 -3.07 -3.60
C ASP A 117 2.38 -2.09 -2.85
N LEU A 118 2.11 -0.82 -3.02
CA LEU A 118 2.90 0.26 -2.41
C LEU A 118 2.68 0.36 -0.90
N SER A 119 1.64 -0.27 -0.34
CA SER A 119 1.36 -0.23 1.09
C SER A 119 2.27 -1.13 1.93
N HIS A 120 3.04 -2.02 1.30
CA HIS A 120 3.89 -3.00 1.99
C HIS A 120 5.39 -2.83 1.73
N HIS A 121 5.80 -2.03 0.73
CA HIS A 121 7.18 -2.03 0.25
C HIS A 121 8.16 -1.09 0.97
N PHE A 122 7.71 -0.30 1.94
CA PHE A 122 8.57 0.69 2.62
C PHE A 122 8.95 0.30 4.06
N HIS A 123 9.04 -0.98 4.37
CA HIS A 123 9.44 -1.42 5.71
C HIS A 123 10.92 -1.16 6.05
N ARG A 124 11.65 -0.53 5.13
CA ARG A 124 13.00 -0.05 5.39
C ARG A 124 12.94 1.39 5.89
N ALA A 125 13.77 1.70 6.87
CA ALA A 125 13.90 3.05 7.38
C ALA A 125 14.20 4.03 6.23
N PRO A 126 13.72 5.29 6.32
CA PRO A 126 14.09 6.32 5.36
C PRO A 126 15.60 6.38 5.18
N GLY A 127 16.03 6.40 3.92
CA GLY A 127 17.44 6.36 3.55
C GLY A 127 17.95 5.01 3.04
N ASP A 128 17.46 3.91 3.57
CA ASP A 128 17.94 2.57 3.15
C ASP A 128 17.41 2.12 1.80
N GLY A 129 16.30 2.67 1.38
CA GLY A 129 15.64 2.33 0.12
C GLY A 129 15.63 3.43 -0.92
N ASP A 130 16.12 4.62 -0.60
CA ASP A 130 16.05 5.81 -1.45
C ASP A 130 16.57 5.56 -2.86
N ALA A 131 17.77 5.06 -2.97
CA ALA A 131 18.44 4.77 -4.23
C ALA A 131 17.65 3.78 -5.08
N TYR A 132 17.12 2.71 -4.48
CA TYR A 132 16.30 1.72 -5.16
C TYR A 132 14.98 2.31 -5.65
N LEU A 133 14.25 3.02 -4.79
CA LEU A 133 12.96 3.60 -5.15
C LEU A 133 13.10 4.65 -6.24
N PHE A 134 14.11 5.49 -6.13
CA PHE A 134 14.38 6.50 -7.14
C PHE A 134 14.77 5.89 -8.48
N TRP A 135 15.59 4.85 -8.47
CA TRP A 135 15.92 4.07 -9.65
C TRP A 135 14.67 3.44 -10.29
N ARG A 136 13.82 2.79 -9.47
CA ARG A 136 12.58 2.16 -9.95
C ARG A 136 11.64 3.14 -10.64
N VAL A 137 11.40 4.29 -10.04
CA VAL A 137 10.57 5.33 -10.67
C VAL A 137 11.24 5.91 -11.89
N SER A 138 12.56 6.08 -11.87
CA SER A 138 13.30 6.65 -13.00
C SER A 138 13.29 5.76 -14.23
N GLU A 139 13.64 4.48 -14.08
CA GLU A 139 13.87 3.56 -15.20
C GLU A 139 12.68 2.63 -15.50
N GLY A 140 11.78 2.47 -14.56
CA GLY A 140 10.62 1.60 -14.74
C GLY A 140 10.98 0.13 -14.99
N GLY A 141 10.23 -0.49 -15.89
CA GLY A 141 10.44 -1.88 -16.33
C GLY A 141 11.42 -2.05 -17.50
N GLN A 142 12.06 -0.97 -17.96
CA GLN A 142 12.87 -1.00 -19.18
C GLN A 142 14.30 -1.57 -18.96
N VAL A 143 14.72 -1.71 -17.71
CA VAL A 143 16.06 -2.16 -17.32
C VAL A 143 16.00 -3.49 -16.56
N GLU A 144 17.13 -4.23 -16.57
CA GLU A 144 17.23 -5.43 -15.74
C GLU A 144 17.37 -5.07 -14.25
N PRO A 145 16.82 -5.92 -13.39
CA PRO A 145 16.15 -7.22 -13.66
C PRO A 145 14.66 -7.09 -14.05
N PHE A 146 14.09 -5.89 -14.02
CA PHE A 146 12.65 -5.65 -14.17
C PHE A 146 12.12 -6.00 -15.57
N ARG A 147 12.98 -5.89 -16.58
CA ARG A 147 12.64 -6.32 -17.94
C ARG A 147 12.42 -7.83 -18.00
N SER A 148 13.32 -8.61 -17.43
CA SER A 148 13.19 -10.07 -17.34
C SER A 148 11.98 -10.48 -16.52
N MET A 149 11.57 -9.69 -15.52
CA MET A 149 10.35 -9.87 -14.75
C MET A 149 9.10 -9.42 -15.51
N ARG A 150 9.23 -8.94 -16.74
CA ARG A 150 8.13 -8.44 -17.60
C ARG A 150 7.38 -7.26 -16.98
N SER A 151 8.06 -6.43 -16.19
CA SER A 151 7.48 -5.22 -15.64
C SER A 151 7.14 -4.24 -16.77
N THR A 152 5.92 -3.73 -16.75
CA THR A 152 5.42 -2.73 -17.72
C THR A 152 5.42 -1.32 -17.16
N MET A 153 6.01 -1.09 -15.99
CA MET A 153 6.12 0.24 -15.37
C MET A 153 6.87 1.18 -16.33
N PRO A 154 6.31 2.35 -16.66
CA PRO A 154 7.01 3.33 -17.50
C PRO A 154 8.29 3.88 -16.84
N ALA A 155 9.23 4.35 -17.67
CA ALA A 155 10.39 5.09 -17.22
C ALA A 155 10.04 6.57 -17.04
N PHE A 156 9.88 7.02 -15.81
CA PHE A 156 9.42 8.39 -15.53
C PHE A 156 10.51 9.46 -15.68
N LYS A 157 11.78 9.10 -15.79
CA LYS A 157 12.85 10.08 -16.06
C LYS A 157 12.69 10.87 -17.36
N THR A 158 11.88 10.36 -18.29
CA THR A 158 11.61 11.01 -19.57
C THR A 158 10.46 12.02 -19.52
N VAL A 159 9.62 11.97 -18.47
CA VAL A 159 8.42 12.80 -18.34
C VAL A 159 8.37 13.61 -17.06
N LEU A 160 9.10 13.20 -16.03
CA LEU A 160 9.19 13.88 -14.74
C LEU A 160 10.62 14.33 -14.46
N THR A 161 10.76 15.55 -13.97
CA THR A 161 12.05 16.03 -13.45
C THR A 161 12.50 15.19 -12.25
N GLU A 162 13.77 15.34 -11.87
CA GLU A 162 14.29 14.68 -10.67
C GLU A 162 13.50 15.05 -9.43
N ASP A 163 13.23 16.34 -9.24
CA ASP A 163 12.43 16.86 -8.13
C ASP A 163 11.02 16.27 -8.09
N GLN A 164 10.37 16.18 -9.26
CA GLN A 164 9.02 15.60 -9.35
C GLN A 164 9.01 14.11 -9.02
N ARG A 165 10.04 13.37 -9.39
CA ARG A 165 10.17 11.95 -9.00
C ARG A 165 10.33 11.78 -7.49
N TRP A 166 11.09 12.66 -6.84
CA TRP A 166 11.21 12.67 -5.39
C TRP A 166 9.91 13.12 -4.70
N ASP A 167 9.22 14.13 -5.25
CA ASP A 167 7.95 14.59 -4.70
C ASP A 167 6.88 13.49 -4.75
N VAL A 168 6.77 12.74 -5.86
CA VAL A 168 5.82 11.61 -5.94
C VAL A 168 6.19 10.48 -4.99
N LEU A 169 7.47 10.20 -4.78
CA LEU A 169 7.91 9.21 -3.79
C LEU A 169 7.58 9.67 -2.37
N ALA A 170 7.76 10.95 -2.05
CA ALA A 170 7.37 11.52 -0.76
C ALA A 170 5.85 11.40 -0.52
N TYR A 171 5.02 11.66 -1.55
CA TYR A 171 3.59 11.45 -1.46
C TYR A 171 3.22 9.98 -1.24
N VAL A 172 3.81 9.05 -2.01
CA VAL A 172 3.57 7.60 -1.87
C VAL A 172 3.91 7.15 -0.45
N HIS A 173 5.05 7.59 0.06
CA HIS A 173 5.46 7.31 1.43
C HIS A 173 4.44 7.86 2.44
N ALA A 174 4.10 9.14 2.37
CA ALA A 174 3.17 9.78 3.27
C ALA A 174 1.76 9.16 3.23
N LYS A 175 1.30 8.81 2.01
CA LYS A 175 -0.06 8.33 1.79
C LYS A 175 -0.27 6.89 2.21
N PHE A 176 0.67 6.01 1.86
CA PHE A 176 0.47 4.57 2.00
C PHE A 176 1.24 3.95 3.17
N HIS A 177 2.22 4.68 3.72
CA HIS A 177 3.01 4.24 4.87
C HIS A 177 2.82 5.12 6.12
N GLY A 178 1.80 6.00 6.11
CA GLY A 178 1.52 6.89 7.23
C GLY A 178 2.49 8.07 7.34
N GLY A 179 3.20 8.40 6.26
CA GLY A 179 4.30 9.34 6.30
C GLY A 179 5.50 8.74 7.04
N PHE A 180 6.50 9.55 7.34
CA PHE A 180 7.47 9.24 8.39
C PHE A 180 6.67 8.73 9.58
N MET A 181 6.96 7.53 10.04
CA MET A 181 6.50 7.17 11.37
C MET A 181 6.94 8.33 12.25
N ALA A 182 5.97 9.14 12.67
CA ALA A 182 6.27 10.27 13.53
C ALA A 182 7.25 9.73 14.57
N LYS A 183 8.36 10.45 14.88
CA LYS A 183 9.37 9.96 15.83
C LYS A 183 8.75 9.32 17.06
N SER A 184 7.46 9.60 17.24
CA SER A 184 6.61 8.93 18.21
C SER A 184 5.17 8.83 17.71
N VAL A 185 4.54 7.71 17.98
CA VAL A 185 3.11 7.46 17.74
C VAL A 185 2.41 7.23 19.06
N THR A 186 1.15 7.63 19.14
CA THR A 186 0.35 7.48 20.37
C THR A 186 -0.77 6.48 20.13
N GLY A 187 -0.90 5.53 21.05
CA GLY A 187 -1.99 4.56 21.07
C GLY A 187 -2.71 4.55 22.40
N GLU A 188 -3.89 3.94 22.41
CA GLU A 188 -4.62 3.62 23.63
C GLU A 188 -4.94 2.13 23.66
N GLY A 189 -4.89 1.56 24.86
CA GLY A 189 -5.14 0.14 25.00
C GLY A 189 -5.32 -0.30 26.45
N ARG A 190 -5.64 -1.59 26.58
CA ARG A 190 -5.77 -2.26 27.89
C ARG A 190 -4.52 -3.08 28.15
N VAL A 191 -3.94 -2.90 29.32
CA VAL A 191 -2.81 -3.70 29.79
C VAL A 191 -3.27 -5.15 30.00
N ILE A 192 -2.58 -6.08 29.37
CA ILE A 192 -2.78 -7.52 29.51
C ILE A 192 -1.81 -8.11 30.52
N ALA A 193 -0.52 -7.73 30.41
CA ALA A 193 0.51 -8.15 31.34
C ALA A 193 1.55 -7.06 31.52
N VAL A 194 2.22 -7.06 32.67
CA VAL A 194 3.38 -6.22 32.96
C VAL A 194 4.53 -7.14 33.32
N GLU A 195 5.61 -7.07 32.58
CA GLU A 195 6.80 -7.94 32.72
C GLU A 195 8.02 -7.12 33.12
N PRO A 196 8.18 -6.77 34.42
CA PRO A 196 9.25 -5.89 34.85
C PRO A 196 10.65 -6.48 34.66
N SER A 197 10.77 -7.82 34.64
CA SER A 197 12.05 -8.50 34.46
C SER A 197 12.64 -8.36 33.04
N SER A 198 11.76 -8.10 32.08
CA SER A 198 12.11 -7.89 30.68
C SER A 198 11.85 -6.48 30.18
N ASP A 199 11.46 -5.55 31.07
CA ASP A 199 11.07 -4.18 30.74
C ASP A 199 9.98 -4.14 29.65
N GLU A 200 8.97 -5.02 29.77
CA GLU A 200 7.97 -5.21 28.74
C GLU A 200 6.56 -4.98 29.26
N LEU A 201 5.72 -4.39 28.41
CA LEU A 201 4.30 -4.19 28.63
C LEU A 201 3.51 -4.84 27.52
N VAL A 202 2.67 -5.80 27.84
CA VAL A 202 1.73 -6.42 26.88
C VAL A 202 0.44 -5.61 26.88
N VAL A 203 0.06 -5.07 25.73
CA VAL A 203 -1.13 -4.22 25.56
C VAL A 203 -2.00 -4.76 24.43
N LYS A 204 -3.31 -4.84 24.70
CA LYS A 204 -4.33 -4.96 23.66
C LYS A 204 -4.76 -3.55 23.28
N HIS A 205 -4.41 -3.11 22.08
CA HIS A 205 -4.68 -1.74 21.61
C HIS A 205 -5.58 -1.73 20.37
N GLY A 206 -6.22 -0.59 20.15
CA GLY A 206 -6.91 -0.27 18.90
C GLY A 206 -5.93 0.06 17.78
N GLU A 207 -6.45 0.63 16.70
CA GLU A 207 -5.60 1.16 15.63
C GLU A 207 -4.69 2.28 16.17
N ILE A 208 -3.39 2.18 15.89
CA ILE A 208 -2.42 3.26 16.07
C ILE A 208 -2.18 3.84 14.68
N LYS A 209 -2.82 5.00 14.40
CA LYS A 209 -2.80 5.62 13.08
C LYS A 209 -1.38 5.76 12.53
N GLY A 210 -1.18 5.29 11.31
CA GLY A 210 0.09 5.36 10.61
C GLY A 210 1.18 4.44 11.16
N PHE A 211 0.83 3.50 12.06
CA PHE A 211 1.79 2.58 12.66
C PHE A 211 1.34 1.12 12.59
N MET A 212 0.19 0.77 13.17
CA MET A 212 -0.32 -0.61 13.10
C MET A 212 -1.81 -0.70 13.43
N GLY A 213 -2.44 -1.77 12.92
CA GLY A 213 -3.84 -2.10 13.19
C GLY A 213 -4.08 -2.60 14.62
N PRO A 214 -5.36 -2.84 15.00
CA PRO A 214 -5.72 -3.36 16.31
C PRO A 214 -5.09 -4.73 16.58
N MET A 215 -4.35 -4.88 17.69
CA MET A 215 -3.76 -6.17 18.08
C MET A 215 -3.40 -6.24 19.56
N THR A 216 -2.86 -7.39 19.97
CA THR A 216 -2.27 -7.57 21.31
C THR A 216 -0.81 -7.94 21.12
N MET A 217 0.11 -7.11 21.63
CA MET A 217 1.55 -7.40 21.56
C MET A 217 2.33 -6.82 22.75
N GLY A 218 3.54 -7.32 22.94
CA GLY A 218 4.51 -6.82 23.91
C GLY A 218 5.33 -5.67 23.34
N TYR A 219 5.54 -4.65 24.16
CA TYR A 219 6.37 -3.50 23.86
C TYR A 219 7.46 -3.35 24.91
N LYS A 220 8.69 -3.11 24.47
CA LYS A 220 9.73 -2.61 25.38
C LYS A 220 9.31 -1.24 25.94
N VAL A 221 9.68 -0.97 27.18
CA VAL A 221 9.36 0.27 27.89
C VAL A 221 10.64 0.95 28.35
N ASN A 222 10.83 2.19 27.94
CA ASN A 222 12.02 2.98 28.29
C ASN A 222 11.61 4.40 28.73
N PRO A 223 11.88 4.83 29.97
CA PRO A 223 12.56 4.08 31.03
C PRO A 223 11.63 3.03 31.71
N PRO A 224 12.21 1.94 32.26
CA PRO A 224 11.43 0.88 32.95
C PRO A 224 10.61 1.37 34.14
N SER A 225 10.96 2.51 34.69
CA SER A 225 10.21 3.15 35.79
C SER A 225 8.74 3.43 35.45
N LEU A 226 8.39 3.52 34.18
CA LEU A 226 7.02 3.72 33.70
C LEU A 226 6.11 2.52 34.06
N LEU A 227 6.66 1.32 34.25
CA LEU A 227 5.91 0.13 34.61
C LEU A 227 5.44 0.09 36.09
N LYS A 228 6.07 0.88 36.99
CA LYS A 228 5.94 0.74 38.46
C LYS A 228 4.52 0.86 39.02
N ARG A 229 3.60 1.46 38.30
CA ARG A 229 2.21 1.71 38.79
C ARG A 229 1.15 1.04 37.94
N LEU A 230 1.56 0.17 37.02
CA LEU A 230 0.66 -0.51 36.09
C LEU A 230 0.35 -1.91 36.58
N LYS A 231 -0.86 -2.36 36.27
CA LYS A 231 -1.31 -3.73 36.45
C LYS A 231 -2.21 -4.18 35.31
N ALA A 232 -2.35 -5.47 35.14
CA ALA A 232 -3.30 -6.04 34.18
C ALA A 232 -4.71 -5.48 34.42
N GLY A 233 -5.38 -5.13 33.34
CA GLY A 233 -6.70 -4.50 33.35
C GLY A 233 -6.70 -2.98 33.31
N ASP A 234 -5.58 -2.31 33.54
CA ASP A 234 -5.49 -0.85 33.42
C ASP A 234 -5.70 -0.42 31.97
N THR A 235 -6.36 0.73 31.78
CA THR A 235 -6.43 1.39 30.47
C THR A 235 -5.36 2.46 30.43
N VAL A 236 -4.58 2.47 29.35
CA VAL A 236 -3.43 3.37 29.21
C VAL A 236 -3.45 4.08 27.86
N ARG A 237 -2.97 5.31 27.86
CA ARG A 237 -2.46 6.00 26.68
C ARG A 237 -0.95 5.88 26.71
N PHE A 238 -0.35 5.49 25.59
CA PHE A 238 1.08 5.29 25.50
C PHE A 238 1.64 5.92 24.23
N THR A 239 2.89 6.37 24.32
CA THR A 239 3.65 6.91 23.18
C THR A 239 4.81 5.97 22.91
N ILE A 240 4.90 5.49 21.67
CA ILE A 240 6.00 4.67 21.17
C ILE A 240 6.98 5.59 20.44
N ASP A 241 8.25 5.56 20.83
CA ASP A 241 9.34 6.06 20.01
C ASP A 241 9.61 5.03 18.90
N THR A 242 9.45 5.44 17.66
CA THR A 242 9.53 4.53 16.52
C THR A 242 10.95 4.15 16.14
N GLU A 243 11.93 4.97 16.51
CA GLU A 243 13.37 4.68 16.32
C GLU A 243 13.84 3.66 17.36
N GLN A 244 13.48 3.86 18.63
CA GLN A 244 13.82 2.95 19.73
C GLN A 244 12.94 1.70 19.76
N LYS A 245 11.81 1.70 19.04
CA LYS A 245 10.76 0.65 19.09
C LYS A 245 10.29 0.35 20.52
N ALA A 246 10.18 1.38 21.32
CA ALA A 246 9.87 1.28 22.74
C ALA A 246 8.81 2.30 23.16
N ILE A 247 8.00 1.97 24.16
CA ILE A 247 7.13 2.92 24.84
C ILE A 247 8.00 3.85 25.68
N VAL A 248 7.95 5.16 25.38
CA VAL A 248 8.72 6.21 26.08
C VAL A 248 7.85 7.08 26.97
N LYS A 249 6.52 7.00 26.85
CA LYS A 249 5.58 7.71 27.70
C LYS A 249 4.36 6.83 27.97
N LEU A 250 3.88 6.83 29.21
CA LEU A 250 2.71 6.09 29.66
C LEU A 250 1.86 6.95 30.58
N GLU A 251 0.57 6.97 30.30
CA GLU A 251 -0.44 7.64 31.12
C GLU A 251 -1.57 6.65 31.40
N LYS A 252 -1.88 6.43 32.69
CA LYS A 252 -3.02 5.63 33.08
C LYS A 252 -4.28 6.47 32.97
N LEU A 253 -5.22 6.01 32.16
CA LEU A 253 -6.52 6.65 32.00
C LEU A 253 -7.42 6.24 33.17
N GLN A 254 -7.97 7.25 33.85
CA GLN A 254 -8.99 7.00 34.87
C GLN A 254 -10.30 6.62 34.18
N LYS A 255 -10.96 5.60 34.72
CA LYS A 255 -12.34 5.26 34.33
C LYS A 255 -13.30 6.28 34.92
#